data_0ef57718886d4264bb12bab35716b2fd
#
_entry.id   0ef57718886d4264bb12bab35716b2fd
#
_cell.length_a   1.000
_cell.length_b   1.000
_cell.length_c   1.000
_cell.angle_alpha   90.00
_cell.angle_beta   90.00
_cell.angle_gamma   90.00
#
_symmetry.space_group_name_H-M   'P 1'
#
loop_
_entity.id
_entity.type
_entity.pdbx_description
1 polymer ?
#
loop_
_entity_poly.entity_id
_entity_poly.type
_entity_poly.pdbx_seq_one_letter_code
_entity_poly.pdbx_strand_id
1 'polypeptide(L)'
;MPLLSANLNVMEKACKKASKLLIRDFGEIEKLQVSKKGPGDFVTNSDKRTEKIIINELSLARPDYSFLAEESGSSGKNTEFRWIIDPIDGTTNFLHGVPYFAISIGLEKNKEIIFAWL
;
A
#
# COMPACT_ATOMS: atom_id res chain seq x y z
N MET A 1 19.90 -6.33 13.68
CA MET A 1 19.04 -7.39 14.20
C MET A 1 18.37 -8.13 13.04
N PRO A 2 18.51 -9.47 12.98
CA PRO A 2 18.01 -10.24 11.82
C PRO A 2 16.52 -10.06 11.54
N LEU A 3 15.67 -10.06 12.58
CA LEU A 3 14.23 -9.92 12.40
C LEU A 3 13.85 -8.55 11.81
N LEU A 4 14.50 -7.48 12.26
CA LEU A 4 14.26 -6.14 11.75
C LEU A 4 14.65 -6.04 10.27
N SER A 5 15.85 -6.52 9.91
CA SER A 5 16.31 -6.52 8.53
C SER A 5 15.41 -7.35 7.63
N ALA A 6 14.95 -8.51 8.11
CA ALA A 6 14.08 -9.38 7.36
C ALA A 6 12.73 -8.70 7.08
N ASN A 7 12.14 -8.05 8.07
CA ASN A 7 10.87 -7.35 7.89
C ASN A 7 11.00 -6.13 6.97
N LEU A 8 12.09 -5.38 7.07
CA LEU A 8 12.36 -4.27 6.14
C LEU A 8 12.48 -4.76 4.70
N ASN A 9 13.14 -5.89 4.48
CA ASN A 9 13.25 -6.50 3.15
C ASN A 9 11.88 -6.93 2.61
N VAL A 10 11.03 -7.47 3.46
CA VAL A 10 9.67 -7.86 3.10
C VAL A 10 8.86 -6.62 2.67
N MET A 11 8.95 -5.53 3.45
CA MET A 11 8.28 -4.27 3.15
C MET A 11 8.78 -3.68 1.84
N GLU A 12 10.09 -3.65 1.63
CA GLU A 12 10.70 -3.13 0.40
C GLU A 12 10.24 -3.91 -0.83
N LYS A 13 10.23 -5.23 -0.75
CA LYS A 13 9.78 -6.08 -1.85
C LYS A 13 8.30 -5.83 -2.19
N ALA A 14 7.45 -5.71 -1.18
CA ALA A 14 6.04 -5.40 -1.38
C ALA A 14 5.86 -4.03 -2.03
N CYS A 15 6.58 -3.01 -1.55
CA CYS A 15 6.54 -1.67 -2.13
C CYS A 15 7.03 -1.64 -3.57
N LYS A 16 8.12 -2.32 -3.88
CA LYS A 16 8.65 -2.37 -5.26
C LYS A 16 7.66 -3.01 -6.22
N LYS A 17 7.01 -4.08 -5.80
CA LYS A 17 6.03 -4.76 -6.65
C LYS A 17 4.79 -3.90 -6.86
N ALA A 18 4.29 -3.28 -5.80
CA ALA A 18 3.10 -2.42 -5.87
C ALA A 18 3.38 -1.14 -6.65
N SER A 19 4.58 -0.56 -6.51
CA SER A 19 4.92 0.71 -7.17
C SER A 19 4.95 0.58 -8.69
N LYS A 20 5.27 -0.58 -9.24
CA LYS A 20 5.22 -0.80 -10.69
C LYS A 20 3.81 -0.61 -11.23
N LEU A 21 2.81 -1.16 -10.54
CA LEU A 21 1.42 -0.98 -10.90
C LEU A 21 1.00 0.48 -10.71
N LEU A 22 1.40 1.08 -9.60
CA LEU A 22 1.01 2.44 -9.25
C LEU A 22 1.55 3.46 -10.25
N ILE A 23 2.80 3.31 -10.68
CA ILE A 23 3.41 4.17 -11.70
C ILE A 23 2.67 4.04 -13.03
N ARG A 24 2.34 2.80 -13.43
CA ARG A 24 1.55 2.56 -14.64
C ARG A 24 0.18 3.23 -14.56
N ASP A 25 -0.49 3.08 -13.42
CA ASP A 25 -1.82 3.65 -13.22
C ASP A 25 -1.76 5.18 -13.18
N PHE A 26 -0.69 5.77 -12.64
CA PHE A 26 -0.49 7.21 -12.67
C PHE A 26 -0.42 7.74 -14.11
N GLY A 27 0.28 7.01 -14.99
CA GLY A 27 0.33 7.35 -16.42
C GLY A 27 -1.04 7.33 -17.08
N GLU A 28 -1.89 6.36 -16.70
CA GLU A 28 -3.27 6.28 -17.21
C GLU A 28 -4.14 7.44 -16.70
N ILE A 29 -3.93 7.89 -15.47
CA ILE A 29 -4.67 9.02 -14.90
C ILE A 29 -4.42 10.30 -15.69
N GLU A 30 -3.20 10.54 -16.15
CA GLU A 30 -2.89 11.70 -16.99
C GLU A 30 -3.77 11.74 -18.25
N LYS A 31 -4.03 10.58 -18.85
CA LYS A 31 -4.92 10.45 -19.99
C LYS A 31 -6.38 10.71 -19.61
N LEU A 32 -6.79 10.25 -18.41
CA LEU A 32 -8.15 10.39 -17.93
C LEU A 32 -8.52 11.82 -17.51
N GLN A 33 -7.53 12.68 -17.25
CA GLN A 33 -7.78 14.09 -16.94
C GLN A 33 -8.54 14.81 -18.05
N VAL A 34 -8.40 14.36 -19.30
CA VAL A 34 -9.08 14.94 -20.45
C VAL A 34 -10.37 14.20 -20.80
N SER A 35 -10.74 13.16 -20.06
CA SER A 35 -11.93 12.36 -20.28
C SER A 35 -13.15 12.98 -19.60
N LYS A 36 -14.32 12.85 -20.23
CA LYS A 36 -15.59 13.29 -19.63
C LYS A 36 -15.94 12.50 -18.36
N LYS A 37 -15.50 11.24 -18.24
CA LYS A 37 -15.76 10.38 -17.09
C LYS A 37 -14.91 10.74 -15.88
N GLY A 38 -13.77 11.40 -16.12
CA GLY A 38 -12.83 11.72 -15.05
C GLY A 38 -12.11 10.50 -14.49
N PRO A 39 -11.16 10.71 -13.57
CA PRO A 39 -10.31 9.65 -13.04
C PRO A 39 -10.79 9.00 -11.73
N GLY A 40 -11.93 9.44 -11.15
CA GLY A 40 -12.34 9.03 -9.80
C GLY A 40 -12.47 7.53 -9.58
N ASP A 41 -13.24 6.84 -10.44
CA ASP A 41 -13.43 5.39 -10.30
C ASP A 41 -12.14 4.62 -10.55
N PHE A 42 -11.32 5.10 -11.47
CA PHE A 42 -10.02 4.50 -11.76
C PHE A 42 -9.10 4.57 -10.54
N VAL A 43 -9.07 5.72 -9.86
CA VAL A 43 -8.27 5.90 -8.63
C VAL A 43 -8.73 4.95 -7.53
N THR A 44 -10.03 4.83 -7.32
CA THR A 44 -10.60 3.90 -6.34
C THR A 44 -10.18 2.46 -6.64
N ASN A 45 -10.24 2.05 -7.90
CA ASN A 45 -9.81 0.72 -8.31
C ASN A 45 -8.30 0.54 -8.19
N SER A 46 -7.52 1.58 -8.47
CA SER A 46 -6.07 1.57 -8.32
C SER A 46 -5.67 1.38 -6.85
N ASP A 47 -6.34 2.08 -5.92
CA ASP A 47 -6.16 1.91 -4.48
C ASP A 47 -6.35 0.44 -4.08
N LYS A 48 -7.45 -0.16 -4.52
CA LYS A 48 -7.79 -1.54 -4.17
C LYS A 48 -6.79 -2.54 -4.75
N ARG A 49 -6.39 -2.37 -6.00
CA ARG A 49 -5.42 -3.26 -6.66
C ARG A 49 -4.05 -3.17 -6.00
N THR A 50 -3.60 -1.95 -5.71
CA THR A 50 -2.32 -1.72 -5.06
C THR A 50 -2.30 -2.34 -3.67
N GLU A 51 -3.33 -2.12 -2.89
CA GLU A 51 -3.48 -2.71 -1.56
C GLU A 51 -3.44 -4.23 -1.62
N LYS A 52 -4.15 -4.83 -2.57
CA LYS A 52 -4.18 -6.28 -2.74
C LYS A 52 -2.80 -6.86 -3.03
N ILE A 53 -2.01 -6.20 -3.87
CA ILE A 53 -0.64 -6.62 -4.15
C ILE A 53 0.20 -6.58 -2.88
N ILE A 54 0.11 -5.50 -2.11
CA ILE A 54 0.85 -5.34 -0.87
C ILE A 54 0.47 -6.44 0.13
N ILE A 55 -0.82 -6.65 0.35
CA ILE A 55 -1.32 -7.69 1.27
C ILE A 55 -0.84 -9.06 0.85
N ASN A 56 -0.93 -9.39 -0.44
CA ASN A 56 -0.48 -10.70 -0.94
C ASN A 56 1.01 -10.92 -0.69
N GLU A 57 1.85 -9.94 -0.97
CA GLU A 57 3.30 -10.06 -0.76
C GLU A 57 3.64 -10.18 0.73
N LEU A 58 3.02 -9.37 1.57
CA LEU A 58 3.26 -9.42 3.02
C LEU A 58 2.75 -10.74 3.61
N SER A 59 1.61 -11.25 3.14
CA SER A 59 1.04 -12.52 3.61
C SER A 59 1.90 -13.71 3.23
N LEU A 60 2.52 -13.71 2.05
CA LEU A 60 3.43 -14.77 1.63
C LEU A 60 4.65 -14.85 2.54
N ALA A 61 5.18 -13.71 2.95
CA ALA A 61 6.38 -13.66 3.79
C ALA A 61 6.05 -13.84 5.29
N ARG A 62 4.90 -13.33 5.74
CA ARG A 62 4.47 -13.37 7.14
C ARG A 62 3.00 -13.77 7.23
N PRO A 63 2.69 -15.07 7.02
CA PRO A 63 1.29 -15.51 6.96
C PRO A 63 0.53 -15.33 8.29
N ASP A 64 1.23 -15.23 9.41
CA ASP A 64 0.61 -15.12 10.73
C ASP A 64 0.37 -13.68 11.18
N TYR A 65 0.87 -12.68 10.46
CA TYR A 65 0.68 -11.29 10.85
C TYR A 65 -0.72 -10.81 10.45
N SER A 66 -1.28 -9.93 11.27
CA SER A 66 -2.57 -9.29 11.00
C SER A 66 -2.38 -8.04 10.13
N PHE A 67 -3.50 -7.48 9.67
CA PHE A 67 -3.52 -6.31 8.80
C PHE A 67 -4.51 -5.26 9.30
N LEU A 68 -4.14 -4.00 9.13
CA LEU A 68 -5.06 -2.88 9.14
C LEU A 68 -4.78 -2.09 7.86
N ALA A 69 -5.72 -2.14 6.93
CA ALA A 69 -5.58 -1.52 5.62
C ALA A 69 -6.69 -0.50 5.39
N GLU A 70 -6.39 0.54 4.64
CA GLU A 70 -7.34 1.64 4.39
C GLU A 70 -8.62 1.15 3.72
N GLU A 71 -8.50 0.32 2.69
CA GLU A 71 -9.66 -0.14 1.93
C GLU A 71 -10.35 -1.35 2.56
N SER A 72 -9.60 -2.35 2.95
CA SER A 72 -10.17 -3.62 3.46
C SER A 72 -10.33 -3.68 4.97
N GLY A 73 -9.83 -2.70 5.71
CA GLY A 73 -9.96 -2.65 7.16
C GLY A 73 -9.06 -3.64 7.89
N SER A 74 -9.49 -4.04 9.08
CA SER A 74 -8.74 -4.98 9.90
C SER A 74 -8.99 -6.42 9.49
N SER A 75 -7.95 -7.24 9.51
CA SER A 75 -8.04 -8.68 9.26
C SER A 75 -6.95 -9.42 10.00
N GLY A 76 -7.16 -10.75 10.21
CA GLY A 76 -6.23 -11.60 10.92
C GLY A 76 -6.47 -11.63 12.42
N LYS A 77 -5.78 -12.56 13.09
CA LYS A 77 -5.98 -12.81 14.52
C LYS A 77 -4.75 -12.53 15.37
N ASN A 78 -3.63 -12.15 14.76
CA ASN A 78 -2.40 -11.86 15.48
C ASN A 78 -2.55 -10.57 16.28
N THR A 79 -2.30 -10.62 17.57
CA THR A 79 -2.39 -9.47 18.47
C THR A 79 -1.03 -8.83 18.73
N GLU A 80 0.06 -9.50 18.35
CA GLU A 80 1.41 -8.98 18.53
C GLU A 80 1.88 -8.18 17.32
N PHE A 81 1.78 -8.74 16.10
CA PHE A 81 2.27 -8.11 14.88
C PHE A 81 1.13 -7.79 13.93
N ARG A 82 1.13 -6.55 13.44
CA ARG A 82 0.12 -6.08 12.49
C ARG A 82 0.75 -5.12 11.49
N TRP A 83 0.50 -5.38 10.21
CA TRP A 83 0.84 -4.44 9.15
C TRP A 83 -0.22 -3.36 9.05
N ILE A 84 0.23 -2.11 8.90
CA ILE A 84 -0.66 -0.97 8.65
C ILE A 84 -0.35 -0.44 7.26
N ILE A 85 -1.35 -0.44 6.38
CA ILE A 85 -1.16 -0.18 4.95
C ILE A 85 -2.03 0.98 4.49
N ASP A 86 -1.38 1.97 3.83
CA ASP A 86 -2.03 2.99 3.03
C ASP A 86 -1.45 2.86 1.62
N PRO A 87 -2.22 2.32 0.64
CA PRO A 87 -1.69 2.04 -0.69
C PRO A 87 -1.34 3.29 -1.49
N ILE A 88 -2.07 4.40 -1.26
CA ILE A 88 -1.76 5.68 -1.91
C ILE A 88 -1.93 6.79 -0.87
N ASP A 89 -0.83 7.16 -0.23
CA ASP A 89 -0.79 8.36 0.61
C ASP A 89 -0.65 9.56 -0.34
N GLY A 90 -1.58 10.50 -0.24
CA GLY A 90 -1.68 11.61 -1.18
C GLY A 90 -2.62 11.30 -2.36
N THR A 91 -3.75 10.66 -2.10
CA THR A 91 -4.74 10.27 -3.12
C THR A 91 -5.22 11.47 -3.94
N THR A 92 -5.39 12.63 -3.31
CA THR A 92 -5.81 13.84 -4.01
C THR A 92 -4.79 14.26 -5.08
N ASN A 93 -3.49 14.18 -4.76
CA ASN A 93 -2.44 14.45 -5.72
C ASN A 93 -2.46 13.44 -6.87
N PHE A 94 -2.59 12.17 -6.54
CA PHE A 94 -2.68 11.10 -7.52
C PHE A 94 -3.87 11.31 -8.45
N LEU A 95 -5.02 11.63 -7.91
CA LEU A 95 -6.25 11.90 -8.66
C LEU A 95 -6.08 13.05 -9.67
N HIS A 96 -5.34 14.10 -9.29
CA HIS A 96 -5.13 15.28 -10.14
C HIS A 96 -3.88 15.20 -11.02
N GLY A 97 -3.20 14.05 -11.06
CA GLY A 97 -2.00 13.89 -11.88
C GLY A 97 -0.78 14.62 -11.34
N VAL A 98 -0.76 14.89 -10.04
CA VAL A 98 0.37 15.53 -9.37
C VAL A 98 1.28 14.45 -8.78
N PRO A 99 2.58 14.38 -9.15
CA PRO A 99 3.45 13.27 -8.77
C PRO A 99 4.00 13.38 -7.33
N TYR A 100 3.14 13.70 -6.37
CA TYR A 100 3.47 13.76 -4.95
C TYR A 100 2.54 12.82 -4.17
N PHE A 101 2.85 11.53 -4.22
CA PHE A 101 2.13 10.49 -3.51
C PHE A 101 3.12 9.38 -3.13
N ALA A 102 2.73 8.52 -2.21
CA ALA A 102 3.59 7.45 -1.73
C ALA A 102 2.76 6.23 -1.29
N ILE A 103 3.43 5.08 -1.21
CA ILE A 103 2.90 3.91 -0.54
C ILE A 103 3.42 3.94 0.89
N SER A 104 2.54 3.75 1.86
CA SER A 104 2.92 3.70 3.27
C SER A 104 2.65 2.32 3.83
N ILE A 105 3.68 1.68 4.39
CA ILE A 105 3.56 0.40 5.10
C ILE A 105 4.22 0.56 6.45
N GLY A 106 3.46 0.32 7.52
CA GLY A 106 3.97 0.30 8.88
C GLY A 106 3.90 -1.11 9.46
N LEU A 107 4.83 -1.46 10.33
CA LEU A 107 4.75 -2.67 11.15
C LEU A 107 4.55 -2.26 12.59
N GLU A 108 3.46 -2.73 13.16
CA GLU A 108 3.10 -2.51 14.55
C GLU A 108 3.41 -3.78 15.34
N LYS A 109 4.07 -3.60 16.48
CA LYS A 109 4.29 -4.67 17.44
C LYS A 109 3.72 -4.24 18.78
N ASN A 110 2.76 -5.01 19.31
CA ASN A 110 2.10 -4.71 20.58
C ASN A 110 1.57 -3.28 20.65
N LYS A 111 0.92 -2.85 19.58
CA LYS A 111 0.32 -1.51 19.42
C LYS A 111 1.30 -0.34 19.29
N GLU A 112 2.59 -0.64 19.10
CA GLU A 112 3.61 0.39 18.83
C GLU A 112 4.16 0.21 17.42
N ILE A 113 4.29 1.31 16.68
CA ILE A 113 4.90 1.27 15.34
C ILE A 113 6.41 1.10 15.51
N ILE A 114 6.94 0.00 14.96
CA ILE A 114 8.38 -0.26 15.01
C ILE A 114 9.08 -0.02 13.68
N PHE A 115 8.33 0.00 12.55
CA PHE A 115 8.83 0.36 11.24
C PHE A 115 7.79 1.12 10.46
N ALA A 116 8.26 1.99 9.56
CA ALA A 116 7.43 2.60 8.53
C ALA A 116 8.22 2.70 7.25
N TRP A 117 7.56 2.51 6.12
CA TRP A 117 8.13 2.63 4.78
C TRP A 117 7.22 3.55 3.94
N LEU A 118 7.81 4.58 3.36
CA LEU A 118 7.11 5.56 2.53
C LEU A 118 7.71 5.61 1.12
#